data_82e80added741b400137782577e31a0a
#
_entry.id   82e80added741b400137782577e31a0a
#
_cell.length_a   1.000
_cell.length_b   1.000
_cell.length_c   1.000
_cell.angle_alpha   90.00
_cell.angle_beta   90.00
_cell.angle_gamma   90.00
#
_symmetry.space_group_name_H-M   'P 1'
#
loop_
_entity.id
_entity.type
_entity.pdbx_description
1 polymer ?
#
loop_
_entity_poly.entity_id
_entity_poly.type
_entity_poly.pdbx_seq_one_letter_code
_entity_poly.pdbx_strand_id
1 'polypeptide(L)'
;RIQLTDLTMHSNMGEGKLSMIYTATDKHRGSTGFDLDVKQILVDKLISLFPSIDTLLPMLRSFEGVVDCQMAASCELDSTLMVKLPTLRASCSLQGKNMVLLDGETFTEISKKLMFKNKNRNVIDSISVDMVVKDNKMEVFPFIIQMDRYKVAVGGTQQMDMSFNYHISVLKSPVPFKLGIDIKGTPEKFDYDITKCRYKDLFSPSKTNRLDTVKINVRKQIYDSVRKQMNLLSSEPESIRPSGNLALEQVAE
;
A
#
# COMPACT_ATOMS: atom_id res chain seq x y z
N ARG A 1 -2.17 -6.01 -30.33
CA ARG A 1 -2.80 -6.10 -29.04
C ARG A 1 -2.67 -7.51 -28.49
N ILE A 2 -2.22 -7.67 -27.25
CA ILE A 2 -2.16 -8.92 -26.51
C ILE A 2 -3.04 -8.75 -25.28
N GLN A 3 -3.89 -9.73 -24.99
CA GLN A 3 -4.76 -9.69 -23.83
C GLN A 3 -4.77 -11.07 -23.16
N LEU A 4 -4.53 -11.09 -21.86
CA LEU A 4 -4.70 -12.23 -20.98
C LEU A 4 -5.85 -11.90 -20.02
N THR A 5 -6.84 -12.74 -19.93
CA THR A 5 -8.03 -12.50 -19.13
C THR A 5 -8.19 -13.64 -18.13
N ASP A 6 -8.37 -13.28 -16.86
CA ASP A 6 -8.67 -14.19 -15.75
C ASP A 6 -7.70 -15.40 -15.66
N LEU A 7 -6.40 -15.13 -15.88
CA LEU A 7 -5.37 -16.14 -15.64
C LEU A 7 -5.35 -16.47 -14.14
N THR A 8 -5.71 -17.69 -13.81
CA THR A 8 -5.67 -18.18 -12.43
C THR A 8 -4.38 -18.94 -12.17
N MET A 9 -3.76 -18.66 -11.04
CA MET A 9 -2.56 -19.34 -10.58
C MET A 9 -2.85 -19.95 -9.21
N HIS A 10 -2.54 -21.23 -9.06
CA HIS A 10 -2.59 -21.92 -7.78
C HIS A 10 -1.21 -22.49 -7.47
N SER A 11 -0.68 -22.17 -6.33
CA SER A 11 0.59 -22.72 -5.87
C SER A 11 0.56 -22.89 -4.35
N ASN A 12 1.53 -23.61 -3.82
CA ASN A 12 1.77 -23.71 -2.38
C ASN A 12 2.18 -22.36 -1.74
N MET A 13 2.39 -21.33 -2.54
CA MET A 13 2.79 -19.97 -2.10
C MET A 13 1.64 -18.96 -2.18
N GLY A 14 0.44 -19.39 -2.58
CA GLY A 14 -0.74 -18.54 -2.68
C GLY A 14 -1.59 -18.82 -3.91
N GLU A 15 -2.71 -18.13 -3.96
CA GLU A 15 -3.65 -18.14 -5.09
C GLU A 15 -3.67 -16.76 -5.72
N GLY A 16 -3.76 -16.71 -7.07
CA GLY A 16 -3.78 -15.45 -7.79
C GLY A 16 -4.66 -15.46 -9.02
N LYS A 17 -5.21 -14.30 -9.34
CA LYS A 17 -5.87 -13.99 -10.61
C LYS A 17 -5.16 -12.80 -11.23
N LEU A 18 -4.84 -12.92 -12.52
CA LEU A 18 -4.20 -11.85 -13.30
C LEU A 18 -4.97 -11.65 -14.60
N SER A 19 -5.33 -10.42 -14.87
CA SER A 19 -5.74 -9.97 -16.20
C SER A 19 -4.79 -8.89 -16.68
N MET A 20 -4.35 -8.97 -17.93
CA MET A 20 -3.39 -8.04 -18.49
C MET A 20 -3.73 -7.70 -19.94
N ILE A 21 -3.51 -6.47 -20.33
CA ILE A 21 -3.58 -5.99 -21.70
C ILE A 21 -2.29 -5.26 -22.06
N TYR A 22 -1.81 -5.55 -23.27
CA TYR A 22 -0.78 -4.79 -23.94
C TYR A 22 -1.30 -4.33 -25.32
N THR A 23 -1.15 -3.06 -25.62
CA THR A 23 -1.53 -2.48 -26.91
C THR A 23 -0.37 -1.71 -27.48
N ALA A 24 0.15 -2.13 -28.62
CA ALA A 24 1.09 -1.32 -29.41
C ALA A 24 0.28 -0.28 -30.18
N THR A 25 0.61 0.99 -30.03
CA THR A 25 -0.03 2.11 -30.74
C THR A 25 0.73 2.42 -32.04
N ASP A 26 2.05 2.36 -31.98
CA ASP A 26 2.96 2.46 -33.13
C ASP A 26 4.26 1.71 -32.84
N LYS A 27 5.29 1.86 -33.73
CA LYS A 27 6.58 1.17 -33.56
C LYS A 27 7.35 1.58 -32.28
N HIS A 28 6.96 2.66 -31.65
CA HIS A 28 7.72 3.28 -30.55
C HIS A 28 6.86 3.55 -29.30
N ARG A 29 5.56 3.25 -29.34
CA ARG A 29 4.64 3.51 -28.24
C ARG A 29 3.72 2.34 -27.99
N GLY A 30 3.58 2.00 -26.74
CA GLY A 30 2.63 1.02 -26.28
C GLY A 30 1.97 1.48 -25.01
N SER A 31 0.90 0.81 -24.64
CA SER A 31 0.26 0.94 -23.35
C SER A 31 0.03 -0.43 -22.74
N THR A 32 0.12 -0.51 -21.45
CA THR A 32 -0.20 -1.73 -20.71
C THR A 32 -1.11 -1.40 -19.54
N GLY A 33 -1.94 -2.37 -19.19
CA GLY A 33 -2.73 -2.36 -17.98
C GLY A 33 -2.83 -3.75 -17.42
N PHE A 34 -2.92 -3.87 -16.11
CA PHE A 34 -3.16 -5.14 -15.45
C PHE A 34 -4.05 -4.97 -14.23
N ASP A 35 -4.69 -6.06 -13.88
CA ASP A 35 -5.50 -6.26 -12.68
C ASP A 35 -5.05 -7.57 -12.04
N LEU A 36 -4.60 -7.48 -10.79
CA LEU A 36 -4.02 -8.56 -10.03
C LEU A 36 -4.76 -8.70 -8.70
N ASP A 37 -5.20 -9.90 -8.39
CA ASP A 37 -5.70 -10.29 -7.07
C ASP A 37 -4.91 -11.51 -6.60
N VAL A 38 -4.10 -11.35 -5.57
CA VAL A 38 -3.30 -12.43 -4.99
C VAL A 38 -3.64 -12.57 -3.53
N LYS A 39 -3.89 -13.79 -3.10
CA LYS A 39 -4.20 -14.14 -1.71
C LYS A 39 -3.09 -14.98 -1.11
N GLN A 40 -2.79 -14.72 0.15
CA GLN A 40 -1.85 -15.48 0.97
C GLN A 40 -0.43 -15.58 0.37
N ILE A 41 0.05 -14.51 -0.24
CA ILE A 41 1.41 -14.45 -0.76
C ILE A 41 2.40 -13.95 0.30
N LEU A 42 3.59 -14.53 0.35
CA LEU A 42 4.69 -14.00 1.15
C LEU A 42 5.17 -12.66 0.57
N VAL A 43 5.49 -11.70 1.44
CA VAL A 43 5.92 -10.35 1.02
C VAL A 43 7.16 -10.41 0.13
N ASP A 44 8.15 -11.25 0.43
CA ASP A 44 9.35 -11.46 -0.39
C ASP A 44 9.03 -11.97 -1.79
N LYS A 45 8.02 -12.85 -1.91
CA LYS A 45 7.55 -13.37 -3.20
C LYS A 45 6.80 -12.31 -3.99
N LEU A 46 5.97 -11.49 -3.32
CA LEU A 46 5.29 -10.36 -3.96
C LEU A 46 6.32 -9.38 -4.58
N ILE A 47 7.36 -9.04 -3.84
CA ILE A 47 8.46 -8.18 -4.31
C ILE A 47 9.18 -8.84 -5.51
N SER A 48 9.43 -10.14 -5.44
CA SER A 48 10.12 -10.88 -6.50
C SER A 48 9.30 -10.95 -7.80
N LEU A 49 7.98 -11.06 -7.69
CA LEU A 49 7.08 -11.07 -8.86
C LEU A 49 6.97 -9.71 -9.53
N PHE A 50 7.11 -8.63 -8.76
CA PHE A 50 6.99 -7.26 -9.23
C PHE A 50 8.19 -6.41 -8.76
N PRO A 51 9.35 -6.51 -9.43
CA PRO A 51 10.56 -5.78 -9.03
C PRO A 51 10.35 -4.26 -8.93
N SER A 52 9.41 -3.71 -9.70
CA SER A 52 9.04 -2.28 -9.63
C SER A 52 8.43 -1.89 -8.27
N ILE A 53 7.82 -2.82 -7.56
CA ILE A 53 7.30 -2.58 -6.20
C ILE A 53 8.46 -2.25 -5.25
N ASP A 54 9.56 -2.95 -5.37
CA ASP A 54 10.74 -2.72 -4.55
C ASP A 54 11.33 -1.30 -4.74
N THR A 55 11.30 -0.81 -5.97
CA THR A 55 11.73 0.57 -6.26
C THR A 55 10.73 1.60 -5.73
N LEU A 56 9.42 1.33 -5.85
CA LEU A 56 8.37 2.27 -5.44
C LEU A 56 8.12 2.25 -3.93
N LEU A 57 8.28 1.09 -3.29
CA LEU A 57 7.97 0.85 -1.88
C LEU A 57 9.10 0.10 -1.18
N PRO A 58 10.32 0.67 -1.09
CA PRO A 58 11.47 -0.01 -0.48
C PRO A 58 11.20 -0.42 0.97
N MET A 59 10.28 0.27 1.66
CA MET A 59 9.87 -0.06 3.02
C MET A 59 9.18 -1.43 3.15
N LEU A 60 8.65 -2.01 2.06
CA LEU A 60 8.06 -3.37 2.12
C LEU A 60 9.07 -4.43 2.53
N ARG A 61 10.36 -4.24 2.24
CA ARG A 61 11.43 -5.14 2.69
C ARG A 61 11.56 -5.22 4.21
N SER A 62 11.03 -4.23 4.92
CA SER A 62 11.03 -4.23 6.38
C SER A 62 9.93 -5.13 6.97
N PHE A 63 9.08 -5.74 6.14
CA PHE A 63 8.00 -6.60 6.62
C PHE A 63 8.21 -8.03 6.16
N GLU A 64 8.02 -8.98 7.07
CA GLU A 64 7.96 -10.40 6.80
C GLU A 64 6.56 -10.91 7.15
N GLY A 65 6.00 -11.77 6.34
CA GLY A 65 4.71 -12.37 6.58
C GLY A 65 3.91 -12.62 5.30
N VAL A 66 2.65 -12.96 5.50
CA VAL A 66 1.71 -13.29 4.42
C VAL A 66 0.72 -12.16 4.24
N VAL A 67 0.50 -11.76 2.99
CA VAL A 67 -0.42 -10.68 2.63
C VAL A 67 -1.37 -11.10 1.52
N ASP A 68 -2.55 -10.51 1.53
CA ASP A 68 -3.44 -10.44 0.39
C ASP A 68 -3.16 -9.12 -0.34
N CYS A 69 -3.02 -9.18 -1.66
CA CYS A 69 -2.70 -8.03 -2.49
C CYS A 69 -3.70 -7.90 -3.63
N GLN A 70 -4.36 -6.77 -3.73
CA GLN A 70 -5.16 -6.39 -4.89
C GLN A 70 -4.52 -5.17 -5.53
N MET A 71 -4.18 -5.27 -6.81
CA MET A 71 -3.51 -4.20 -7.55
C MET A 71 -4.12 -4.06 -8.94
N ALA A 72 -4.38 -2.83 -9.34
CA ALA A 72 -4.68 -2.49 -10.72
C ALA A 72 -3.76 -1.35 -11.15
N ALA A 73 -3.18 -1.46 -12.32
CA ALA A 73 -2.31 -0.42 -12.86
C ALA A 73 -2.45 -0.27 -14.37
N SER A 74 -2.16 0.93 -14.85
CA SER A 74 -2.02 1.22 -16.29
C SER A 74 -0.95 2.27 -16.52
N CYS A 75 -0.21 2.13 -17.62
CA CYS A 75 0.81 3.08 -18.01
C CYS A 75 1.06 3.03 -19.51
N GLU A 76 1.74 4.06 -20.04
CA GLU A 76 2.39 4.02 -21.34
C GLU A 76 3.78 3.41 -21.21
N LEU A 77 4.21 2.76 -22.29
CA LEU A 77 5.55 2.22 -22.45
C LEU A 77 6.30 3.00 -23.51
N ASP A 78 7.59 3.14 -23.31
CA ASP A 78 8.48 3.70 -24.34
C ASP A 78 8.88 2.62 -25.38
N SER A 79 9.76 3.00 -26.33
CA SER A 79 10.25 2.11 -27.39
C SER A 79 11.05 0.91 -26.88
N THR A 80 11.53 0.94 -25.65
CA THR A 80 12.24 -0.16 -24.98
C THR A 80 11.35 -0.97 -24.05
N LEU A 81 10.03 -0.74 -24.09
CA LEU A 81 9.01 -1.35 -23.24
C LEU A 81 9.16 -0.99 -21.74
N MET A 82 9.85 0.10 -21.45
CA MET A 82 9.98 0.62 -20.09
C MET A 82 8.78 1.51 -19.74
N VAL A 83 8.37 1.44 -18.47
CA VAL A 83 7.25 2.23 -17.94
C VAL A 83 7.58 3.72 -17.97
N LYS A 84 6.73 4.52 -18.60
CA LYS A 84 6.77 5.98 -18.48
C LYS A 84 6.11 6.40 -17.17
N LEU A 85 6.90 6.59 -16.12
CA LEU A 85 6.43 6.91 -14.77
C LEU A 85 5.38 8.04 -14.71
N PRO A 86 5.46 9.15 -15.47
CA PRO A 86 4.43 10.19 -15.44
C PRO A 86 3.04 9.73 -15.90
N THR A 87 2.95 8.64 -16.64
CA THR A 87 1.69 8.08 -17.14
C THR A 87 1.14 6.98 -16.23
N LEU A 88 1.91 6.56 -15.23
CA LEU A 88 1.53 5.49 -14.32
C LEU A 88 0.33 5.90 -13.47
N ARG A 89 -0.70 5.08 -13.54
CA ARG A 89 -1.86 5.12 -12.66
C ARG A 89 -2.03 3.77 -12.03
N ALA A 90 -2.10 3.72 -10.73
CA ALA A 90 -2.26 2.46 -10.01
C ALA A 90 -3.08 2.65 -8.75
N SER A 91 -3.71 1.57 -8.34
CA SER A 91 -4.30 1.43 -7.01
C SER A 91 -3.85 0.09 -6.43
N CYS A 92 -3.47 0.08 -5.18
CA CYS A 92 -3.02 -1.11 -4.49
C CYS A 92 -3.65 -1.17 -3.10
N SER A 93 -4.07 -2.35 -2.71
CA SER A 93 -4.52 -2.67 -1.36
C SER A 93 -3.77 -3.89 -0.86
N LEU A 94 -3.13 -3.75 0.27
CA LEU A 94 -2.40 -4.81 0.96
C LEU A 94 -3.06 -5.09 2.29
N GLN A 95 -3.34 -6.34 2.59
CA GLN A 95 -3.87 -6.77 3.88
C GLN A 95 -3.01 -7.91 4.41
N GLY A 96 -2.52 -7.78 5.62
CA GLY A 96 -1.70 -8.80 6.28
C GLY A 96 -2.10 -9.01 7.73
N LYS A 97 -1.84 -10.22 8.23
CA LYS A 97 -2.04 -10.60 9.63
C LYS A 97 -0.77 -11.24 10.17
N ASN A 98 -0.51 -11.01 11.47
CA ASN A 98 0.66 -11.56 12.15
C ASN A 98 1.98 -11.29 11.41
N MET A 99 2.09 -10.07 10.86
CA MET A 99 3.27 -9.63 10.15
C MET A 99 4.41 -9.34 11.12
N VAL A 100 5.63 -9.63 10.72
CA VAL A 100 6.82 -9.27 11.49
C VAL A 100 7.45 -8.05 10.87
N LEU A 101 7.67 -7.02 11.67
CA LEU A 101 8.48 -5.88 11.28
C LEU A 101 9.95 -6.21 11.52
N LEU A 102 10.71 -6.34 10.45
CA LEU A 102 12.14 -6.55 10.51
C LEU A 102 12.85 -5.26 10.95
N ASP A 103 13.98 -5.42 11.62
CA ASP A 103 14.78 -4.29 12.12
C ASP A 103 15.50 -3.61 10.95
N GLY A 104 14.87 -2.58 10.38
CA GLY A 104 15.47 -1.73 9.35
C GLY A 104 16.07 -0.46 9.95
N GLU A 105 17.14 0.09 9.37
CA GLU A 105 17.82 1.30 9.87
C GLU A 105 16.85 2.46 10.12
N THR A 106 15.94 2.71 9.19
CA THR A 106 14.91 3.76 9.31
C THR A 106 13.98 3.53 10.50
N PHE A 107 13.58 2.27 10.73
CA PHE A 107 12.71 1.92 11.86
C PHE A 107 13.46 1.96 13.18
N THR A 108 14.72 1.56 13.19
CA THR A 108 15.56 1.61 14.38
C THR A 108 15.72 3.04 14.90
N GLU A 109 15.93 4.02 14.03
CA GLU A 109 16.00 5.42 14.42
C GLU A 109 14.68 5.96 14.96
N ILE A 110 13.56 5.65 14.30
CA ILE A 110 12.22 6.02 14.75
C ILE A 110 11.90 5.32 16.07
N SER A 111 12.23 4.05 16.23
CA SER A 111 11.95 3.27 17.43
C SER A 111 12.75 3.74 18.62
N LYS A 112 14.02 4.13 18.44
CA LYS A 112 14.84 4.75 19.49
C LYS A 112 14.21 6.05 20.01
N LYS A 113 13.71 6.90 19.10
CA LYS A 113 13.07 8.18 19.46
C LYS A 113 11.71 8.01 20.14
N LEU A 114 10.95 7.02 19.72
CA LEU A 114 9.65 6.69 20.31
C LEU A 114 9.78 5.86 21.61
N MET A 115 11.02 5.55 22.05
CA MET A 115 11.27 4.67 23.20
C MET A 115 10.59 3.29 23.06
N PHE A 116 10.46 2.79 21.84
CA PHE A 116 10.08 1.39 21.62
C PHE A 116 11.20 0.51 22.20
N LYS A 117 10.98 -0.06 23.36
CA LYS A 117 11.93 -1.04 23.90
C LYS A 117 11.76 -2.32 23.10
N ASN A 118 12.71 -2.58 22.22
CA ASN A 118 12.82 -3.86 21.50
C ASN A 118 12.81 -5.01 22.50
N LYS A 119 11.71 -5.74 22.53
CA LYS A 119 11.62 -7.06 23.10
C LYS A 119 11.14 -7.99 22.01
N ASN A 120 12.08 -8.75 21.44
CA ASN A 120 11.87 -9.99 20.71
C ASN A 120 10.64 -10.03 19.78
N ARG A 121 10.83 -9.64 18.51
CA ARG A 121 9.89 -9.65 17.39
C ARG A 121 8.78 -8.59 17.51
N ASN A 122 8.89 -7.58 16.69
CA ASN A 122 7.82 -6.60 16.46
C ASN A 122 6.73 -7.24 15.60
N VAL A 123 5.82 -7.96 16.22
CA VAL A 123 4.67 -8.57 15.52
C VAL A 123 3.58 -7.51 15.41
N ILE A 124 3.09 -7.33 14.20
CA ILE A 124 1.94 -6.51 13.87
C ILE A 124 0.74 -7.44 13.73
N ASP A 125 -0.28 -7.26 14.58
CA ASP A 125 -1.46 -8.14 14.61
C ASP A 125 -2.18 -8.13 13.26
N SER A 126 -2.42 -6.95 12.72
CA SER A 126 -3.03 -6.76 11.40
C SER A 126 -2.59 -5.45 10.78
N ILE A 127 -2.47 -5.45 9.46
CA ILE A 127 -2.18 -4.25 8.68
C ILE A 127 -3.11 -4.22 7.46
N SER A 128 -3.63 -3.05 7.14
CA SER A 128 -4.40 -2.82 5.92
C SER A 128 -3.97 -1.49 5.34
N VAL A 129 -3.29 -1.54 4.20
CA VAL A 129 -2.72 -0.37 3.52
C VAL A 129 -3.38 -0.20 2.17
N ASP A 130 -3.94 0.98 1.94
CA ASP A 130 -4.43 1.38 0.63
C ASP A 130 -3.55 2.49 0.08
N MET A 131 -3.23 2.42 -1.20
CA MET A 131 -2.44 3.43 -1.88
C MET A 131 -2.91 3.63 -3.31
N VAL A 132 -2.67 4.82 -3.83
CA VAL A 132 -2.93 5.19 -5.21
C VAL A 132 -1.73 5.91 -5.81
N VAL A 133 -1.46 5.63 -7.08
CA VAL A 133 -0.44 6.34 -7.87
C VAL A 133 -1.18 7.11 -8.96
N LYS A 134 -0.94 8.40 -8.99
CA LYS A 134 -1.51 9.30 -9.98
C LYS A 134 -0.68 10.58 -10.05
N ASP A 135 -0.57 11.16 -11.24
CA ASP A 135 0.08 12.45 -11.47
C ASP A 135 1.51 12.51 -10.88
N ASN A 136 2.28 11.47 -11.15
CA ASN A 136 3.67 11.29 -10.70
C ASN A 136 3.85 11.24 -9.17
N LYS A 137 2.78 10.97 -8.46
CA LYS A 137 2.76 10.91 -6.99
C LYS A 137 2.04 9.66 -6.50
N MET A 138 2.59 9.01 -5.49
CA MET A 138 1.94 7.98 -4.71
C MET A 138 1.37 8.59 -3.42
N GLU A 139 0.13 8.29 -3.13
CA GLU A 139 -0.53 8.62 -1.87
C GLU A 139 -0.82 7.33 -1.11
N VAL A 140 -0.29 7.23 0.10
CA VAL A 140 -0.58 6.17 1.05
C VAL A 140 -1.61 6.72 2.04
N PHE A 141 -2.81 6.15 1.99
CA PHE A 141 -3.88 6.57 2.88
C PHE A 141 -3.55 6.21 4.33
N PRO A 142 -3.97 7.02 5.29
CA PRO A 142 -3.73 6.73 6.70
C PRO A 142 -4.25 5.35 7.10
N PHE A 143 -3.39 4.54 7.69
CA PHE A 143 -3.68 3.19 8.19
C PHE A 143 -3.10 3.00 9.59
N ILE A 144 -3.60 2.00 10.30
CA ILE A 144 -3.18 1.71 11.66
C ILE A 144 -2.15 0.58 11.66
N ILE A 145 -1.11 0.76 12.47
CA ILE A 145 -0.19 -0.28 12.90
C ILE A 145 -0.36 -0.43 14.41
N GLN A 146 -0.66 -1.65 14.85
CA GLN A 146 -0.73 -2.00 16.26
C GLN A 146 0.33 -3.03 16.59
N MET A 147 1.15 -2.73 17.57
CA MET A 147 2.23 -3.59 18.07
C MET A 147 2.26 -3.49 19.59
N ASP A 148 2.00 -4.58 20.32
CA ASP A 148 1.99 -4.61 21.78
C ASP A 148 1.14 -3.44 22.35
N ARG A 149 1.76 -2.55 23.12
CA ARG A 149 1.11 -1.39 23.76
C ARG A 149 1.06 -0.13 22.91
N TYR A 150 1.55 -0.18 21.68
CA TYR A 150 1.59 0.95 20.78
C TYR A 150 0.52 0.81 19.69
N LYS A 151 -0.17 1.91 19.43
CA LYS A 151 -1.05 2.05 18.27
C LYS A 151 -0.66 3.34 17.55
N VAL A 152 -0.25 3.21 16.30
CA VAL A 152 0.15 4.36 15.48
C VAL A 152 -0.68 4.39 14.20
N ALA A 153 -0.93 5.60 13.69
CA ALA A 153 -1.49 5.79 12.37
C ALA A 153 -0.43 6.39 11.46
N VAL A 154 -0.23 5.81 10.30
CA VAL A 154 0.78 6.21 9.32
C VAL A 154 0.10 6.55 8.01
N GLY A 155 0.52 7.60 7.35
CA GLY A 155 0.05 7.96 6.02
C GLY A 155 0.92 9.06 5.43
N GLY A 156 0.82 9.30 4.13
CA GLY A 156 1.63 10.33 3.48
C GLY A 156 1.69 10.19 1.98
N THR A 157 2.67 10.83 1.40
CA THR A 157 2.88 10.88 -0.03
C THR A 157 4.34 10.66 -0.40
N GLN A 158 4.55 10.05 -1.55
CA GLN A 158 5.87 9.85 -2.14
C GLN A 158 5.82 10.25 -3.62
N GLN A 159 6.82 10.98 -4.07
CA GLN A 159 7.00 11.31 -5.49
C GLN A 159 7.74 10.17 -6.20
N MET A 160 7.65 10.15 -7.52
CA MET A 160 8.37 9.16 -8.34
C MET A 160 9.89 9.36 -8.35
N ASP A 161 10.40 10.51 -7.89
CA ASP A 161 11.82 10.78 -7.65
C ASP A 161 12.31 10.26 -6.29
N MET A 162 11.48 9.46 -5.59
CA MET A 162 11.71 8.88 -4.27
C MET A 162 11.64 9.89 -3.11
N SER A 163 11.40 11.17 -3.36
CA SER A 163 11.13 12.11 -2.27
C SER A 163 9.80 11.80 -1.60
N PHE A 164 9.75 11.85 -0.28
CA PHE A 164 8.57 11.51 0.50
C PHE A 164 8.25 12.50 1.62
N ASN A 165 7.00 12.47 2.03
CA ASN A 165 6.48 13.19 3.19
C ASN A 165 5.46 12.31 3.89
N TYR A 166 5.87 11.65 4.97
CA TYR A 166 5.02 10.80 5.78
C TYR A 166 4.74 11.43 7.14
N HIS A 167 3.57 11.14 7.68
CA HIS A 167 3.18 11.50 9.02
C HIS A 167 2.83 10.26 9.83
N ILE A 168 3.43 10.14 11.01
CA ILE A 168 3.12 9.12 12.00
C ILE A 168 2.41 9.80 13.17
N SER A 169 1.21 9.35 13.48
CA SER A 169 0.46 9.78 14.67
C SER A 169 0.50 8.68 15.73
N VAL A 170 1.08 8.95 16.89
CA VAL A 170 1.04 8.03 18.04
C VAL A 170 -0.31 8.17 18.74
N LEU A 171 -1.19 7.19 18.52
CA LEU A 171 -2.55 7.19 19.06
C LEU A 171 -2.62 6.61 20.46
N LYS A 172 -1.80 5.58 20.74
CA LYS A 172 -1.66 4.91 22.02
C LYS A 172 -0.20 4.54 22.26
N SER A 173 0.29 4.79 23.46
CA SER A 173 1.64 4.42 23.90
C SER A 173 1.64 4.31 25.44
N PRO A 174 2.68 3.70 26.04
CA PRO A 174 2.86 3.68 27.50
C PRO A 174 3.02 5.07 28.13
N VAL A 175 3.41 6.06 27.34
CA VAL A 175 3.50 7.47 27.78
C VAL A 175 2.17 8.19 27.51
N PRO A 176 1.71 9.07 28.45
CA PRO A 176 0.35 9.60 28.42
C PRO A 176 0.09 10.70 27.37
N PHE A 177 1.05 11.01 26.51
CA PHE A 177 0.87 12.08 25.51
C PHE A 177 0.80 11.52 24.08
N LYS A 178 -0.07 12.15 23.30
CA LYS A 178 -0.21 11.90 21.87
C LYS A 178 0.68 12.85 21.10
N LEU A 179 1.55 12.32 20.28
CA LEU A 179 2.47 13.11 19.44
C LEU A 179 2.38 12.66 17.98
N GLY A 180 2.80 13.53 17.10
CA GLY A 180 3.00 13.27 15.69
C GLY A 180 4.47 13.33 15.34
N ILE A 181 4.86 12.66 14.28
CA ILE A 181 6.19 12.73 13.69
C ILE A 181 6.01 12.94 12.21
N ASP A 182 6.58 14.01 11.68
CA ASP A 182 6.72 14.23 10.25
C ASP A 182 8.08 13.73 9.80
N ILE A 183 8.10 12.94 8.73
CA ILE A 183 9.31 12.38 8.13
C ILE A 183 9.34 12.82 6.67
N LYS A 184 10.40 13.53 6.27
CA LYS A 184 10.56 14.09 4.92
C LYS A 184 11.95 13.83 4.38
N GLY A 185 12.05 13.60 3.10
CA GLY A 185 13.33 13.41 2.43
C GLY A 185 13.31 12.35 1.37
N THR A 186 14.42 11.66 1.21
CA THR A 186 14.62 10.50 0.35
C THR A 186 15.08 9.29 1.20
N PRO A 187 15.07 8.07 0.68
CA PRO A 187 15.57 6.90 1.44
C PRO A 187 17.01 7.05 1.92
N GLU A 188 17.85 7.78 1.19
CA GLU A 188 19.27 8.00 1.54
C GLU A 188 19.45 9.11 2.56
N LYS A 189 18.55 10.10 2.57
CA LYS A 189 18.64 11.26 3.47
C LYS A 189 17.26 11.77 3.81
N PHE A 190 16.90 11.67 5.08
CA PHE A 190 15.62 12.16 5.59
C PHE A 190 15.78 12.89 6.91
N ASP A 191 14.87 13.81 7.14
CA ASP A 191 14.71 14.56 8.39
C ASP A 191 13.38 14.19 9.04
N TYR A 192 13.29 14.37 10.35
CA TYR A 192 12.06 14.16 11.10
C TYR A 192 11.83 15.27 12.12
N ASP A 193 10.57 15.68 12.24
CA ASP A 193 10.11 16.70 13.18
C ASP A 193 9.04 16.13 14.11
N ILE A 194 9.11 16.48 15.39
CA ILE A 194 8.03 16.16 16.34
C ILE A 194 6.93 17.21 16.17
N THR A 195 5.71 16.75 15.89
CA THR A 195 4.57 17.59 15.57
C THR A 195 3.31 17.16 16.34
N LYS A 196 2.17 17.76 16.02
CA LYS A 196 0.88 17.35 16.57
C LYS A 196 0.38 16.07 15.92
N CYS A 197 -0.31 15.23 16.68
CA CYS A 197 -0.99 14.04 16.22
C CYS A 197 -2.14 14.42 15.25
N ARG A 198 -1.93 14.29 13.91
CA ARG A 198 -2.90 14.72 12.88
C ARG A 198 -4.04 13.73 12.68
N TYR A 199 -3.76 12.43 12.86
CA TYR A 199 -4.71 11.35 12.58
C TYR A 199 -5.54 10.93 13.81
N LYS A 200 -5.46 11.69 14.92
CA LYS A 200 -6.15 11.38 16.17
C LYS A 200 -7.65 11.08 15.99
N ASP A 201 -8.30 11.88 15.16
CA ASP A 201 -9.76 11.83 14.98
C ASP A 201 -10.20 11.10 13.71
N LEU A 202 -9.26 10.69 12.83
CA LEU A 202 -9.61 10.00 11.60
C LEU A 202 -10.21 8.63 11.81
N PHE A 203 -9.80 7.97 12.89
CA PHE A 203 -10.20 6.61 13.24
C PHE A 203 -11.31 6.59 14.30
N SER A 204 -12.06 7.67 14.48
CA SER A 204 -13.33 7.65 15.19
C SER A 204 -14.41 7.03 14.30
N PRO A 205 -15.40 6.29 14.82
CA PRO A 205 -16.36 5.54 14.01
C PRO A 205 -17.01 6.35 12.89
N SER A 206 -17.45 7.59 13.17
CA SER A 206 -18.10 8.46 12.18
C SER A 206 -17.16 8.97 11.07
N LYS A 207 -15.85 9.12 11.35
CA LYS A 207 -14.87 9.61 10.39
C LYS A 207 -14.20 8.48 9.61
N THR A 208 -14.10 7.30 10.20
CA THR A 208 -13.60 6.10 9.52
C THR A 208 -14.45 5.78 8.30
N ASN A 209 -15.77 5.77 8.44
CA ASN A 209 -16.69 5.51 7.31
C ASN A 209 -16.48 6.48 6.15
N ARG A 210 -16.23 7.78 6.44
CA ARG A 210 -15.95 8.77 5.41
C ARG A 210 -14.61 8.52 4.71
N LEU A 211 -13.58 8.18 5.46
CA LEU A 211 -12.27 7.87 4.90
C LEU A 211 -12.33 6.63 4.01
N ASP A 212 -13.00 5.57 4.46
CA ASP A 212 -13.18 4.35 3.70
C ASP A 212 -13.96 4.59 2.40
N THR A 213 -14.99 5.44 2.44
CA THR A 213 -15.73 5.83 1.24
C THR A 213 -14.85 6.54 0.22
N VAL A 214 -13.99 7.47 0.65
CA VAL A 214 -13.05 8.16 -0.24
C VAL A 214 -12.04 7.18 -0.85
N LYS A 215 -11.45 6.31 -0.05
CA LYS A 215 -10.51 5.27 -0.52
C LYS A 215 -11.16 4.37 -1.57
N ILE A 216 -12.35 3.86 -1.27
CA ILE A 216 -13.11 2.98 -2.17
C ILE A 216 -13.40 3.68 -3.49
N ASN A 217 -13.85 4.94 -3.45
CA ASN A 217 -14.19 5.69 -4.66
C ASN A 217 -12.96 5.93 -5.55
N VAL A 218 -11.84 6.36 -4.99
CA VAL A 218 -10.61 6.59 -5.76
C VAL A 218 -10.09 5.28 -6.35
N ARG A 219 -10.03 4.23 -5.55
CA ARG A 219 -9.62 2.90 -5.99
C ARG A 219 -10.53 2.36 -7.09
N LYS A 220 -11.85 2.47 -6.91
CA LYS A 220 -12.83 2.04 -7.91
C LYS A 220 -12.64 2.78 -9.23
N GLN A 221 -12.44 4.10 -9.23
CA GLN A 221 -12.22 4.87 -10.44
C GLN A 221 -11.00 4.36 -11.24
N ILE A 222 -9.88 4.09 -10.56
CA ILE A 222 -8.67 3.59 -11.21
C ILE A 222 -8.91 2.18 -11.73
N TYR A 223 -9.50 1.31 -10.93
CA TYR A 223 -9.83 -0.05 -11.28
C TYR A 223 -10.76 -0.12 -12.50
N ASP A 224 -11.86 0.64 -12.47
CA ASP A 224 -12.82 0.70 -13.58
C ASP A 224 -12.16 1.24 -14.85
N SER A 225 -11.26 2.23 -14.73
CA SER A 225 -10.51 2.75 -15.87
C SER A 225 -9.61 1.69 -16.50
N VAL A 226 -8.89 0.92 -15.70
CA VAL A 226 -8.04 -0.18 -16.18
C VAL A 226 -8.88 -1.28 -16.83
N ARG A 227 -9.94 -1.71 -16.18
CA ARG A 227 -10.85 -2.74 -16.71
C ARG A 227 -11.55 -2.29 -18.00
N LYS A 228 -11.94 -1.01 -18.09
CA LYS A 228 -12.51 -0.45 -19.32
C LYS A 228 -11.51 -0.53 -20.48
N GLN A 229 -10.24 -0.24 -20.24
CA GLN A 229 -9.18 -0.39 -21.25
C GLN A 229 -9.02 -1.85 -21.69
N MET A 230 -9.24 -2.78 -20.77
CA MET A 230 -9.20 -4.23 -21.04
C MET A 230 -10.46 -4.76 -21.71
N ASN A 231 -11.54 -3.97 -21.85
CA ASN A 231 -12.88 -4.42 -22.27
C ASN A 231 -13.45 -5.55 -21.38
N LEU A 232 -13.14 -5.52 -20.10
CA LEU A 232 -13.57 -6.52 -19.11
C LEU A 232 -14.81 -6.07 -18.31
N LEU A 233 -15.55 -5.08 -18.78
CA LEU A 233 -16.73 -4.54 -18.07
C LEU A 233 -17.93 -5.48 -18.00
N SER A 234 -17.90 -6.63 -18.62
CA SER A 234 -18.99 -7.61 -18.63
C SER A 234 -19.02 -8.56 -17.43
N SER A 235 -17.97 -8.63 -16.65
CA SER A 235 -17.94 -9.38 -15.38
C SER A 235 -18.00 -8.40 -14.20
N GLU A 236 -19.04 -8.46 -13.39
CA GLU A 236 -19.09 -7.71 -12.14
C GLU A 236 -17.86 -8.07 -11.31
N PRO A 237 -17.09 -7.08 -10.81
CA PRO A 237 -15.99 -7.37 -9.92
C PRO A 237 -16.55 -8.01 -8.65
N GLU A 238 -16.03 -9.21 -8.33
CA GLU A 238 -16.23 -9.80 -7.01
C GLU A 238 -15.93 -8.72 -5.97
N SER A 239 -16.91 -8.38 -5.18
CA SER A 239 -16.99 -7.21 -4.31
C SER A 239 -15.64 -6.67 -3.83
N ILE A 240 -15.33 -5.42 -4.18
CA ILE A 240 -14.25 -4.67 -3.54
C ILE A 240 -14.58 -4.64 -2.05
N ARG A 241 -13.98 -5.52 -1.28
CA ARG A 241 -14.22 -5.59 0.16
C ARG A 241 -13.73 -4.28 0.77
N PRO A 242 -14.53 -3.60 1.59
CA PRO A 242 -14.03 -2.44 2.31
C PRO A 242 -12.89 -2.89 3.22
N SER A 243 -11.71 -2.29 3.04
CA SER A 243 -10.51 -2.55 3.84
C SER A 243 -10.61 -1.86 5.20
N GLY A 244 -11.68 -2.04 5.94
CA GLY A 244 -11.89 -1.13 7.05
C GLY A 244 -12.14 -1.76 8.41
N ASN A 245 -12.72 -2.91 8.48
CA ASN A 245 -13.32 -3.33 9.76
C ASN A 245 -12.49 -4.25 10.66
N LEU A 246 -11.28 -4.67 10.25
CA LEU A 246 -10.47 -5.54 11.12
C LEU A 246 -9.89 -4.82 12.36
N ALA A 247 -9.86 -3.49 12.35
CA ALA A 247 -9.33 -2.71 13.48
C ALA A 247 -10.40 -2.30 14.51
N LEU A 248 -11.69 -2.46 14.20
CA LEU A 248 -12.78 -1.98 15.07
C LEU A 248 -13.41 -3.07 15.95
N GLU A 249 -13.30 -4.35 15.58
CA GLU A 249 -13.89 -5.44 16.38
C GLU A 249 -13.13 -5.76 17.68
N GLN A 250 -11.92 -5.22 17.87
CA GLN A 250 -11.12 -5.49 19.08
C GLN A 250 -11.14 -4.35 20.12
N VAL A 251 -12.01 -3.36 20.00
CA VAL A 251 -12.12 -2.24 20.97
C VAL A 251 -13.39 -2.32 21.83
N ALA A 252 -14.19 -3.39 21.70
CA ALA A 252 -15.44 -3.57 22.43
C ALA A 252 -15.34 -4.60 23.60
N GLU A 253 -14.15 -4.77 24.22
CA GLU A 253 -13.99 -5.41 25.52
C GLU A 253 -12.99 -4.63 26.39
#